data_4f9fdf2893e732b21506a384f6b265ef
#
_entry.id   4f9fdf2893e732b21506a384f6b265ef
#
_cell.length_a   1.000
_cell.length_b   1.000
_cell.length_c   1.000
_cell.angle_alpha   90.00
_cell.angle_beta   90.00
_cell.angle_gamma   90.00
#
_symmetry.space_group_name_H-M   'P 1'
#
loop_
_entity.id
_entity.type
_entity.pdbx_description
1 polymer ?
#
loop_
_entity_poly.entity_id
_entity_poly.type
_entity_poly.pdbx_seq_one_letter_code
_entity_poly.pdbx_strand_id
1 'polypeptide(L)'
;MDDLLREFLTETNESLDRVDAELVRFEQEPNNGEILGNIFRLVHTIKGTCGFLSLPRLEALAHAAEGMMGQFRDGLPVTTEAVALVLSTIDRINPSSMRSR
;
A
#
# COMPACT_ATOMS: atom_id res chain seq x y z
N MET A 1 14.03 19.18 10.16
CA MET A 1 13.40 17.93 10.48
C MET A 1 11.96 17.86 9.98
N ASP A 2 11.24 18.92 10.23
CA ASP A 2 9.84 18.94 9.85
C ASP A 2 9.63 18.91 8.36
N ASP A 3 10.60 19.47 7.61
CA ASP A 3 10.52 19.48 6.15
C ASP A 3 10.60 18.06 5.59
N LEU A 4 11.49 17.24 6.16
CA LEU A 4 11.63 15.87 5.70
C LEU A 4 10.38 15.06 6.03
N LEU A 5 9.85 15.21 7.22
CA LEU A 5 8.65 14.51 7.62
C LEU A 5 7.46 14.96 6.77
N ARG A 6 7.34 16.26 6.53
CA ARG A 6 6.26 16.79 5.71
C ARG A 6 6.34 16.26 4.28
N GLU A 7 7.54 16.21 3.74
CA GLU A 7 7.75 15.68 2.40
C GLU A 7 7.37 14.20 2.34
N PHE A 8 7.76 13.45 3.38
CA PHE A 8 7.39 12.05 3.47
C PHE A 8 5.86 11.88 3.48
N LEU A 9 5.16 12.68 4.29
CA LEU A 9 3.72 12.55 4.38
C LEU A 9 3.05 12.87 3.04
N THR A 10 3.53 13.89 2.34
CA THR A 10 2.98 14.25 1.05
C THR A 10 3.20 13.14 0.03
N GLU A 11 4.41 12.62 -0.06
CA GLU A 11 4.72 11.56 -1.01
C GLU A 11 3.99 10.27 -0.68
N THR A 12 3.87 9.98 0.61
CA THR A 12 3.18 8.78 1.03
C THR A 12 1.70 8.86 0.68
N ASN A 13 1.08 10.01 0.91
CA ASN A 13 -0.32 10.17 0.53
C ASN A 13 -0.53 9.98 -0.97
N GLU A 14 0.36 10.55 -1.77
CA GLU A 14 0.26 10.39 -3.22
C GLU A 14 0.44 8.93 -3.64
N SER A 15 1.40 8.25 -3.03
CA SER A 15 1.64 6.85 -3.33
C SER A 15 0.46 5.98 -2.91
N LEU A 16 -0.12 6.26 -1.75
CA LEU A 16 -1.26 5.49 -1.26
C LEU A 16 -2.50 5.71 -2.14
N ASP A 17 -2.69 6.94 -2.63
CA ASP A 17 -3.78 7.20 -3.58
C ASP A 17 -3.59 6.37 -4.84
N ARG A 18 -2.36 6.24 -5.32
CA ARG A 18 -2.09 5.41 -6.49
C ARG A 18 -2.35 3.95 -6.19
N VAL A 19 -1.94 3.48 -5.01
CA VAL A 19 -2.19 2.09 -4.64
C VAL A 19 -3.69 1.81 -4.62
N ASP A 20 -4.47 2.71 -4.03
CA ASP A 20 -5.91 2.55 -3.99
C ASP A 20 -6.50 2.45 -5.40
N ALA A 21 -6.09 3.34 -6.30
CA ALA A 21 -6.59 3.33 -7.66
C ALA A 21 -6.18 2.07 -8.40
N GLU A 22 -4.95 1.62 -8.22
CA GLU A 22 -4.48 0.41 -8.88
C GLU A 22 -5.14 -0.84 -8.33
N LEU A 23 -5.45 -0.85 -7.03
CA LEU A 23 -6.16 -1.98 -6.46
C LEU A 23 -7.57 -2.11 -7.02
N VAL A 24 -8.26 -0.99 -7.23
CA VAL A 24 -9.57 -1.04 -7.86
C VAL A 24 -9.45 -1.58 -9.28
N ARG A 25 -8.44 -1.14 -10.03
CA ARG A 25 -8.22 -1.67 -11.37
C ARG A 25 -7.88 -3.15 -11.33
N PHE A 26 -7.05 -3.56 -10.36
CA PHE A 26 -6.64 -4.96 -10.24
C PHE A 26 -7.83 -5.85 -9.94
N GLU A 27 -8.78 -5.37 -9.14
CA GLU A 27 -9.98 -6.14 -8.83
C GLU A 27 -10.78 -6.44 -10.10
N GLN A 28 -10.79 -5.49 -11.04
CA GLN A 28 -11.50 -5.66 -12.30
C GLN A 28 -10.69 -6.45 -13.32
N GLU A 29 -9.36 -6.45 -13.19
CA GLU A 29 -8.47 -7.16 -14.10
C GLU A 29 -7.49 -8.02 -13.30
N PRO A 30 -7.98 -9.06 -12.62
CA PRO A 30 -7.12 -9.80 -11.68
C PRO A 30 -6.01 -10.60 -12.36
N ASN A 31 -6.06 -10.76 -13.67
CA ASN A 31 -5.01 -11.46 -14.39
C ASN A 31 -3.95 -10.52 -14.96
N ASN A 32 -4.06 -9.23 -14.71
CA ASN A 32 -3.12 -8.26 -15.25
C ASN A 32 -1.91 -8.14 -14.32
N GLY A 33 -0.85 -8.85 -14.68
CA GLY A 33 0.35 -8.86 -13.87
C GLY A 33 1.07 -7.53 -13.81
N GLU A 34 0.85 -6.67 -14.81
CA GLU A 34 1.46 -5.35 -14.81
C GLU A 34 0.89 -4.48 -13.69
N ILE A 35 -0.43 -4.55 -13.49
CA ILE A 35 -1.06 -3.81 -12.40
C ILE A 35 -0.55 -4.32 -11.06
N LEU A 36 -0.49 -5.64 -10.90
CA LEU A 36 0.02 -6.24 -9.68
C LEU A 36 1.45 -5.80 -9.40
N GLY A 37 2.28 -5.79 -10.43
CA GLY A 37 3.67 -5.36 -10.28
C GLY A 37 3.79 -3.91 -9.86
N ASN A 38 2.91 -3.05 -10.39
CA ASN A 38 2.90 -1.64 -10.03
C ASN A 38 2.56 -1.46 -8.55
N ILE A 39 1.53 -2.17 -8.09
CA ILE A 39 1.12 -2.10 -6.68
C ILE A 39 2.25 -2.60 -5.79
N PHE A 40 2.84 -3.74 -6.14
CA PHE A 40 3.92 -4.32 -5.35
C PHE A 40 5.07 -3.33 -5.19
N ARG A 41 5.43 -2.66 -6.28
CA ARG A 41 6.51 -1.70 -6.27
C ARG A 41 6.20 -0.48 -5.40
N LEU A 42 4.97 0.02 -5.50
CA LEU A 42 4.55 1.16 -4.70
C LEU A 42 4.59 0.83 -3.20
N VAL A 43 4.05 -0.33 -2.83
CA VAL A 43 4.02 -0.74 -1.44
C VAL A 43 5.43 -0.97 -0.91
N HIS A 44 6.29 -1.57 -1.73
CA HIS A 44 7.67 -1.81 -1.35
C HIS A 44 8.41 -0.49 -1.08
N THR A 45 8.16 0.52 -1.91
CA THR A 45 8.76 1.83 -1.73
C THR A 45 8.28 2.47 -0.43
N ILE A 46 7.00 2.37 -0.15
CA ILE A 46 6.45 2.91 1.10
C ILE A 46 7.09 2.24 2.30
N LYS A 47 7.24 0.91 2.24
CA LYS A 47 7.88 0.18 3.33
C LYS A 47 9.31 0.67 3.56
N GLY A 48 10.06 0.85 2.47
CA GLY A 48 11.43 1.31 2.58
C GLY A 48 11.52 2.71 3.18
N THR A 49 10.62 3.60 2.78
CA THR A 49 10.62 4.95 3.31
C THR A 49 10.27 4.96 4.79
N CYS A 50 9.29 4.14 5.20
CA CYS A 50 8.94 4.03 6.61
C CYS A 50 10.12 3.52 7.43
N GLY A 51 10.86 2.55 6.90
CA GLY A 51 12.04 2.05 7.60
C GLY A 51 13.13 3.10 7.70
N PHE A 52 13.34 3.86 6.62
CA PHE A 52 14.33 4.92 6.61
C PHE A 52 14.03 5.98 7.66
N LEU A 53 12.77 6.31 7.86
CA LEU A 53 12.36 7.33 8.82
C LEU A 53 12.12 6.76 10.21
N SER A 54 12.39 5.50 10.43
CA SER A 54 12.24 4.84 11.73
C SER A 54 10.81 4.89 12.23
N LEU A 55 9.88 4.50 11.36
CA LEU A 55 8.46 4.42 11.69
C LEU A 55 8.04 2.95 11.72
N PRO A 56 8.38 2.21 12.79
CA PRO A 56 8.24 0.76 12.77
C PRO A 56 6.81 0.25 12.64
N ARG A 57 5.84 0.99 13.18
CA ARG A 57 4.43 0.55 13.04
C ARG A 57 3.96 0.67 11.61
N LEU A 58 4.30 1.76 10.95
CA LEU A 58 3.94 1.96 9.54
C LEU A 58 4.72 1.01 8.65
N GLU A 59 5.98 0.76 8.99
CA GLU A 59 6.78 -0.20 8.25
C GLU A 59 6.17 -1.59 8.33
N ALA A 60 5.70 -1.99 9.50
CA ALA A 60 5.08 -3.30 9.68
C ALA A 60 3.80 -3.42 8.86
N LEU A 61 2.99 -2.37 8.82
CA LEU A 61 1.76 -2.39 8.01
C LEU A 61 2.09 -2.48 6.53
N ALA A 62 3.09 -1.74 6.07
CA ALA A 62 3.49 -1.80 4.66
C ALA A 62 4.05 -3.17 4.33
N HIS A 63 4.80 -3.77 5.25
CA HIS A 63 5.32 -5.11 5.03
C HIS A 63 4.19 -6.14 4.92
N ALA A 64 3.16 -6.00 5.75
CA ALA A 64 2.01 -6.90 5.69
C ALA A 64 1.28 -6.76 4.35
N ALA A 65 1.12 -5.53 3.86
CA ALA A 65 0.50 -5.30 2.57
C ALA A 65 1.34 -5.93 1.45
N GLU A 66 2.65 -5.78 1.53
CA GLU A 66 3.55 -6.37 0.54
C GLU A 66 3.41 -7.89 0.53
N GLY A 67 3.31 -8.50 1.71
CA GLY A 67 3.11 -9.94 1.81
C GLY A 67 1.82 -10.40 1.17
N MET A 68 0.74 -9.67 1.38
CA MET A 68 -0.55 -10.00 0.77
C MET A 68 -0.48 -9.89 -0.75
N MET A 69 0.20 -8.86 -1.26
CA MET A 69 0.36 -8.73 -2.70
C MET A 69 1.21 -9.86 -3.27
N GLY A 70 2.19 -10.32 -2.50
CA GLY A 70 3.00 -11.48 -2.91
C GLY A 70 2.17 -12.74 -3.04
N GLN A 71 1.17 -12.92 -2.18
CA GLN A 71 0.29 -14.07 -2.26
C GLN A 71 -0.55 -14.03 -3.55
N PHE A 72 -1.01 -12.86 -3.96
CA PHE A 72 -1.70 -12.74 -5.25
C PHE A 72 -0.77 -13.16 -6.40
N ARG A 73 0.48 -12.73 -6.34
CA ARG A 73 1.44 -13.10 -7.37
C ARG A 73 1.67 -14.60 -7.40
N ASP A 74 1.59 -15.25 -6.24
CA ASP A 74 1.84 -16.68 -6.12
C ASP A 74 0.61 -17.52 -6.43
N GLY A 75 -0.50 -16.89 -6.79
CA GLY A 75 -1.68 -17.62 -7.26
C GLY A 75 -2.88 -17.57 -6.34
N LEU A 76 -2.80 -16.86 -5.22
CA LEU A 76 -3.96 -16.70 -4.36
C LEU A 76 -5.07 -16.02 -5.15
N PRO A 77 -6.32 -16.53 -5.09
CA PRO A 77 -7.40 -15.90 -5.84
C PRO A 77 -7.63 -14.45 -5.43
N VAL A 78 -7.80 -13.61 -6.44
CA VAL A 78 -8.08 -12.19 -6.21
C VAL A 78 -9.57 -12.05 -6.02
N THR A 79 -10.00 -11.95 -4.77
CA THR A 79 -11.40 -11.78 -4.43
C THR A 79 -11.65 -10.38 -3.92
N THR A 80 -12.91 -9.96 -3.95
CA THR A 80 -13.29 -8.67 -3.38
C THR A 80 -12.88 -8.58 -1.92
N GLU A 81 -13.03 -9.68 -1.19
CA GLU A 81 -12.68 -9.71 0.23
C GLU A 81 -11.17 -9.55 0.44
N ALA A 82 -10.38 -10.23 -0.40
CA ALA A 82 -8.93 -10.12 -0.28
C ALA A 82 -8.45 -8.72 -0.62
N VAL A 83 -9.00 -8.12 -1.67
CA VAL A 83 -8.66 -6.75 -2.05
C VAL A 83 -9.07 -5.79 -0.95
N ALA A 84 -10.25 -5.99 -0.35
CA ALA A 84 -10.71 -5.14 0.74
C ALA A 84 -9.78 -5.22 1.93
N LEU A 85 -9.23 -6.39 2.20
CA LEU A 85 -8.29 -6.56 3.30
C LEU A 85 -7.00 -5.76 3.04
N VAL A 86 -6.49 -5.81 1.82
CA VAL A 86 -5.31 -5.03 1.45
C VAL A 86 -5.60 -3.53 1.58
N LEU A 87 -6.75 -3.10 1.06
CA LEU A 87 -7.15 -1.69 1.16
C LEU A 87 -7.24 -1.24 2.62
N SER A 88 -7.81 -2.09 3.47
CA SER A 88 -7.93 -1.77 4.89
C SER A 88 -6.56 -1.59 5.52
N THR A 89 -5.61 -2.45 5.16
CA THR A 89 -4.25 -2.35 5.68
C THR A 89 -3.57 -1.06 5.21
N ILE A 90 -3.76 -0.74 3.93
CA ILE A 90 -3.18 0.46 3.34
C ILE A 90 -3.76 1.71 4.00
N ASP A 91 -5.07 1.72 4.26
CA ASP A 91 -5.71 2.86 4.90
C ASP A 91 -5.14 3.15 6.28
N ARG A 92 -4.69 2.13 6.99
CA ARG A 92 -4.07 2.32 8.29
C ARG A 92 -2.74 3.05 8.20
N ILE A 93 -2.06 2.93 7.06
CA ILE A 93 -0.80 3.65 6.84
C ILE A 93 -1.08 5.11 6.51
N ASN A 94 -2.19 5.38 5.84
CA ASN A 94 -2.51 6.71 5.34
C ASN A 94 -2.87 7.65 6.49
N PRO A 95 -2.06 8.69 6.73
CA PRO A 95 -2.35 9.62 7.85
C PRO A 95 -3.69 10.31 7.73
N SER A 96 -4.17 10.51 6.50
CA SER A 96 -5.44 11.19 6.27
C SER A 96 -6.62 10.38 6.78
N SER A 97 -6.56 9.06 6.67
CA SER A 97 -7.68 8.25 7.10
C SER A 97 -7.82 8.19 8.62
N MET A 98 -6.76 8.50 9.35
CA MET A 98 -6.82 8.50 10.79
C MET A 98 -7.64 9.66 11.35
N ARG A 99 -7.77 10.73 10.57
CA ARG A 99 -8.49 11.90 11.02
C ARG A 99 -9.99 11.81 10.76
N SER A 100 -10.41 10.90 9.92
CA SER A 100 -11.83 10.76 9.64
C SER A 100 -12.55 9.86 10.62
N ARG A 101 -11.85 9.40 11.64
CA ARG A 101 -12.42 8.48 12.63
C ARG A 101 -12.66 9.15 13.94
#